data_45c73842763ded312e89954056edc17f
#
_entry.id   45c73842763ded312e89954056edc17f
#
_cell.length_a   1.000
_cell.length_b   1.000
_cell.length_c   1.000
_cell.angle_alpha   90.00
_cell.angle_beta   90.00
_cell.angle_gamma   90.00
#
_symmetry.space_group_name_H-M   'P 1'
#
loop_
_entity.id
_entity.type
_entity.pdbx_description
1 polymer ?
#
loop_
_entity_poly.entity_id
_entity_poly.type
_entity_poly.pdbx_seq_one_letter_code
_entity_poly.pdbx_strand_id
1 'polypeptide(L)'
;MAAMEAAAWGPLGASQETIRRRLSLGHTTIIAVAEHLVAGAIGFVETSQDPHDREEFPKTFSAYSSLARTGPARSLYVYNLGLRPDFRGTDMARRLLSQLTEHGRRVGARWLVGDGRCPSYAGAQDDFPDKVRPNPAFRRTIDHWHRTGVTPAVEALTRDPLLRFYRRVLQCEFLHLAPDFLPQDISSGGFRVIFAVDLAP
;
A
#
# COMPACT_ATOMS: atom_id res chain seq x y z
N MET A 1 -2.29 18.32 -2.27
CA MET A 1 -1.87 16.92 -2.50
C MET A 1 -0.35 16.79 -2.68
N ALA A 2 0.29 17.37 -3.68
CA ALA A 2 1.74 17.16 -3.90
C ALA A 2 2.62 17.49 -2.67
N ALA A 3 2.32 18.56 -1.92
CA ALA A 3 3.02 18.90 -0.69
C ALA A 3 2.81 17.83 0.42
N MET A 4 1.64 17.23 0.49
CA MET A 4 1.36 16.12 1.41
C MET A 4 2.14 14.86 0.99
N GLU A 5 2.15 14.54 -0.31
CA GLU A 5 2.94 13.42 -0.86
C GLU A 5 4.43 13.56 -0.53
N ALA A 6 5.01 14.75 -0.77
CA ALA A 6 6.42 15.01 -0.44
C ALA A 6 6.69 14.88 1.06
N ALA A 7 5.78 15.38 1.92
CA ALA A 7 5.94 15.27 3.37
C ALA A 7 5.76 13.83 3.89
N ALA A 8 4.88 13.03 3.25
CA ALA A 8 4.61 11.65 3.67
C ALA A 8 5.65 10.65 3.16
N TRP A 9 6.15 10.85 1.94
CA TRP A 9 6.91 9.85 1.19
C TRP A 9 8.33 10.30 0.80
N GLY A 10 8.69 11.57 1.04
CA GLY A 10 9.98 12.10 0.62
C GLY A 10 10.22 11.90 -0.88
N PRO A 11 11.37 11.29 -1.25
CA PRO A 11 11.71 11.06 -2.67
C PRO A 11 10.76 10.12 -3.42
N LEU A 12 10.00 9.28 -2.71
CA LEU A 12 9.00 8.37 -3.30
C LEU A 12 7.64 9.03 -3.52
N GLY A 13 7.45 10.27 -3.08
CA GLY A 13 6.20 11.01 -3.22
C GLY A 13 5.83 11.29 -4.68
N ALA A 14 4.54 11.19 -5.00
CA ALA A 14 4.04 11.47 -6.34
C ALA A 14 4.16 12.96 -6.69
N SER A 15 4.71 13.25 -7.87
CA SER A 15 4.75 14.61 -8.43
C SER A 15 3.33 15.11 -8.76
N GLN A 16 3.18 16.43 -8.95
CA GLN A 16 1.92 17.01 -9.39
C GLN A 16 1.45 16.44 -10.73
N GLU A 17 2.38 16.18 -11.64
CA GLU A 17 2.10 15.56 -12.94
C GLU A 17 1.57 14.12 -12.76
N THR A 18 2.24 13.32 -11.92
CA THR A 18 1.79 11.96 -11.58
C THR A 18 0.37 11.97 -11.00
N ILE A 19 0.07 12.90 -10.09
CA ILE A 19 -1.27 13.04 -9.51
C ILE A 19 -2.30 13.40 -10.60
N ARG A 20 -2.01 14.36 -11.48
CA ARG A 20 -2.91 14.72 -12.59
C ARG A 20 -3.16 13.54 -13.52
N ARG A 21 -2.11 12.80 -13.89
CA ARG A 21 -2.23 11.59 -14.73
C ARG A 21 -3.12 10.54 -14.07
N ARG A 22 -2.96 10.27 -12.78
CA ARG A 22 -3.82 9.33 -12.05
C ARG A 22 -5.29 9.76 -12.09
N LEU A 23 -5.57 11.05 -11.87
CA LEU A 23 -6.93 11.59 -11.98
C LEU A 23 -7.50 11.41 -13.40
N SER A 24 -6.72 11.63 -14.47
CA SER A 24 -7.18 11.39 -15.85
C SER A 24 -7.42 9.92 -16.17
N LEU A 25 -6.82 8.98 -15.43
CA LEU A 25 -7.07 7.55 -15.51
C LEU A 25 -8.29 7.09 -14.67
N GLY A 26 -8.99 8.02 -14.01
CA GLY A 26 -10.17 7.74 -13.21
C GLY A 26 -9.85 7.32 -11.76
N HIS A 27 -8.64 7.60 -11.27
CA HIS A 27 -8.30 7.32 -9.89
C HIS A 27 -9.06 8.20 -8.91
N THR A 28 -9.31 7.66 -7.74
CA THR A 28 -9.97 8.34 -6.62
C THR A 28 -8.98 8.55 -5.48
N THR A 29 -9.12 9.66 -4.77
CA THR A 29 -8.36 9.94 -3.56
C THR A 29 -9.29 10.38 -2.45
N ILE A 30 -9.25 9.69 -1.31
CA ILE A 30 -9.87 10.14 -0.07
C ILE A 30 -8.82 10.94 0.70
N ILE A 31 -9.18 12.17 1.10
CA ILE A 31 -8.29 13.05 1.86
C ILE A 31 -8.80 13.28 3.27
N ALA A 32 -7.89 13.32 4.23
CA ALA A 32 -8.12 13.78 5.58
C ALA A 32 -7.61 15.22 5.72
N VAL A 33 -8.47 16.12 6.19
CA VAL A 33 -8.14 17.53 6.43
C VAL A 33 -8.13 17.79 7.92
N ALA A 34 -7.08 18.42 8.42
CA ALA A 34 -6.98 18.91 9.78
C ALA A 34 -6.34 20.31 9.74
N GLU A 35 -6.88 21.25 10.53
CA GLU A 35 -6.34 22.62 10.64
C GLU A 35 -6.10 23.30 9.28
N HIS A 36 -7.04 23.11 8.33
CA HIS A 36 -6.97 23.62 6.95
C HIS A 36 -5.86 23.02 6.08
N LEU A 37 -5.18 21.97 6.54
CA LEU A 37 -4.14 21.25 5.80
C LEU A 37 -4.61 19.86 5.40
N VAL A 38 -4.14 19.37 4.25
CA VAL A 38 -4.27 17.94 3.92
C VAL A 38 -3.29 17.17 4.81
N ALA A 39 -3.82 16.53 5.84
CA ALA A 39 -3.07 15.81 6.86
C ALA A 39 -2.72 14.38 6.42
N GLY A 40 -3.56 13.80 5.55
CA GLY A 40 -3.34 12.47 5.00
C GLY A 40 -4.19 12.21 3.76
N ALA A 41 -3.85 11.18 3.04
CA ALA A 41 -4.60 10.74 1.86
C ALA A 41 -4.45 9.25 1.62
N ILE A 42 -5.48 8.66 0.99
CA ILE A 42 -5.45 7.32 0.46
C ILE A 42 -5.88 7.36 -1.00
N GLY A 43 -5.01 6.88 -1.89
CA GLY A 43 -5.22 6.87 -3.34
C GLY A 43 -5.45 5.45 -3.84
N PHE A 44 -6.44 5.27 -4.72
CA PHE A 44 -6.81 3.97 -5.25
C PHE A 44 -7.44 4.10 -6.63
N VAL A 45 -7.55 2.96 -7.32
CA VAL A 45 -8.28 2.81 -8.58
C VAL A 45 -9.25 1.63 -8.49
N GLU A 46 -10.43 1.81 -9.07
CA GLU A 46 -11.43 0.75 -9.23
C GLU A 46 -11.10 -0.07 -10.48
N THR A 47 -11.00 -1.40 -10.35
CA THR A 47 -10.65 -2.30 -11.45
C THR A 47 -11.50 -3.57 -11.43
N SER A 48 -11.66 -4.19 -12.59
CA SER A 48 -12.29 -5.51 -12.73
C SER A 48 -11.34 -6.69 -12.43
N GLN A 49 -10.05 -6.43 -12.20
CA GLN A 49 -9.04 -7.48 -11.98
C GLN A 49 -9.28 -8.26 -10.69
N ASP A 50 -8.94 -9.55 -10.71
CA ASP A 50 -8.89 -10.41 -9.53
C ASP A 50 -7.48 -10.34 -8.91
N PRO A 51 -7.32 -10.00 -7.62
CA PRO A 51 -6.01 -9.94 -6.98
C PRO A 51 -5.33 -11.31 -6.83
N HIS A 52 -6.09 -12.40 -6.96
CA HIS A 52 -5.57 -13.76 -6.90
C HIS A 52 -5.01 -14.25 -8.23
N ASP A 53 -5.32 -13.55 -9.33
CA ASP A 53 -4.70 -13.82 -10.63
C ASP A 53 -3.30 -13.19 -10.68
N ARG A 54 -2.27 -14.02 -10.40
CA ARG A 54 -0.87 -13.58 -10.38
C ARG A 54 -0.32 -13.25 -11.75
N GLU A 55 -0.88 -13.77 -12.81
CA GLU A 55 -0.41 -13.52 -14.18
C GLU A 55 -0.82 -12.13 -14.63
N GLU A 56 -2.05 -11.73 -14.33
CA GLU A 56 -2.58 -10.40 -14.64
C GLU A 56 -2.15 -9.33 -13.64
N PHE A 57 -1.63 -9.72 -12.46
CA PHE A 57 -1.22 -8.75 -11.45
C PHE A 57 -0.04 -7.89 -11.92
N PRO A 58 -0.09 -6.55 -11.78
CA PRO A 58 0.98 -5.65 -12.19
C PRO A 58 2.33 -6.01 -11.56
N LYS A 59 3.38 -6.14 -12.38
CA LYS A 59 4.70 -6.58 -11.93
C LYS A 59 5.55 -5.44 -11.32
N THR A 60 5.14 -4.18 -11.49
CA THR A 60 5.86 -3.01 -10.96
C THR A 60 4.88 -2.02 -10.35
N PHE A 61 5.37 -1.19 -9.42
CA PHE A 61 4.57 -0.11 -8.84
C PHE A 61 4.10 0.90 -9.91
N SER A 62 4.93 1.16 -10.93
CA SER A 62 4.53 2.03 -12.04
C SER A 62 3.32 1.49 -12.79
N ALA A 63 3.32 0.20 -13.14
CA ALA A 63 2.17 -0.44 -13.78
C ALA A 63 0.95 -0.45 -12.86
N TYR A 64 1.13 -0.84 -11.58
CA TYR A 64 0.08 -0.88 -10.56
C TYR A 64 -0.60 0.48 -10.35
N SER A 65 0.20 1.54 -10.16
CA SER A 65 -0.31 2.90 -9.92
C SER A 65 -0.70 3.66 -11.20
N SER A 66 -0.65 3.02 -12.35
CA SER A 66 -1.07 3.54 -13.66
C SER A 66 -2.20 2.75 -14.30
N LEU A 67 -2.79 1.79 -13.57
CA LEU A 67 -4.01 1.11 -14.01
C LEU A 67 -5.08 2.16 -14.30
N ALA A 68 -5.83 1.97 -15.39
CA ALA A 68 -7.02 2.78 -15.63
C ALA A 68 -8.22 2.19 -14.88
N ARG A 69 -9.15 3.04 -14.51
CA ARG A 69 -10.47 2.59 -14.02
C ARG A 69 -11.15 1.75 -15.10
N THR A 70 -11.58 0.55 -14.73
CA THR A 70 -12.27 -0.37 -15.66
C THR A 70 -13.61 -0.81 -15.08
N GLY A 71 -14.62 -0.97 -15.94
CA GLY A 71 -15.90 -1.64 -15.77
C GLY A 71 -16.56 -1.63 -14.40
N PRO A 72 -17.38 -2.60 -14.07
CA PRO A 72 -17.85 -2.79 -12.69
C PRO A 72 -16.66 -3.09 -11.78
N ALA A 73 -16.54 -2.34 -10.68
CA ALA A 73 -15.46 -2.51 -9.74
C ALA A 73 -15.52 -3.90 -9.09
N ARG A 74 -14.54 -4.77 -9.37
CA ARG A 74 -14.33 -6.01 -8.63
C ARG A 74 -13.35 -5.80 -7.47
N SER A 75 -12.36 -4.93 -7.69
CA SER A 75 -11.30 -4.64 -6.74
C SER A 75 -11.01 -3.15 -6.64
N LEU A 76 -10.61 -2.69 -5.46
CA LEU A 76 -9.98 -1.40 -5.22
C LEU A 76 -8.48 -1.62 -5.05
N TYR A 77 -7.67 -1.17 -6.00
CA TYR A 77 -6.22 -1.25 -5.94
C TYR A 77 -5.66 0.03 -5.30
N VAL A 78 -5.16 -0.13 -4.07
CA VAL A 78 -4.66 0.97 -3.23
C VAL A 78 -3.15 1.09 -3.41
N TYR A 79 -2.71 2.22 -3.94
CA TYR A 79 -1.29 2.49 -4.23
C TYR A 79 -0.68 3.56 -3.30
N ASN A 80 -1.48 4.20 -2.48
CA ASN A 80 -1.02 5.23 -1.56
C ASN A 80 -1.88 5.25 -0.29
N LEU A 81 -1.21 5.19 0.86
CA LEU A 81 -1.74 5.58 2.16
C LEU A 81 -0.66 6.42 2.84
N GLY A 82 -0.75 7.74 2.71
CA GLY A 82 0.23 8.69 3.24
C GLY A 82 -0.37 9.56 4.34
N LEU A 83 0.39 9.77 5.41
CA LEU A 83 0.11 10.76 6.45
C LEU A 83 1.30 11.69 6.59
N ARG A 84 1.04 12.98 6.80
CA ARG A 84 2.10 13.89 7.24
C ARG A 84 2.69 13.39 8.56
N PRO A 85 4.00 13.61 8.81
CA PRO A 85 4.67 13.13 10.03
C PRO A 85 3.93 13.50 11.32
N ASP A 86 3.42 14.73 11.43
CA ASP A 86 2.74 15.27 12.61
C ASP A 86 1.43 14.52 12.96
N PHE A 87 0.85 13.79 12.00
CA PHE A 87 -0.38 13.03 12.17
C PHE A 87 -0.15 11.51 12.25
N ARG A 88 1.10 11.07 12.27
CA ARG A 88 1.43 9.65 12.49
C ARG A 88 1.20 9.27 13.95
N GLY A 89 0.86 8.00 14.18
CA GLY A 89 0.52 7.53 15.52
C GLY A 89 -0.88 7.92 16.00
N THR A 90 -1.62 8.72 15.22
CA THR A 90 -3.04 9.02 15.47
C THR A 90 -3.96 7.96 14.86
N ASP A 91 -5.27 8.09 15.05
CA ASP A 91 -6.28 7.19 14.43
C ASP A 91 -6.57 7.52 12.95
N MET A 92 -5.92 8.52 12.37
CA MET A 92 -6.21 9.03 11.02
C MET A 92 -6.04 7.97 9.94
N ALA A 93 -4.98 7.13 10.01
CA ALA A 93 -4.81 6.03 9.07
C ALA A 93 -5.98 5.04 9.12
N ARG A 94 -6.46 4.72 10.32
CA ARG A 94 -7.62 3.84 10.52
C ARG A 94 -8.89 4.44 9.93
N ARG A 95 -9.13 5.73 10.13
CA ARG A 95 -10.30 6.43 9.57
C ARG A 95 -10.25 6.43 8.05
N LEU A 96 -9.09 6.71 7.43
CA LEU A 96 -8.93 6.64 5.97
C LEU A 96 -9.21 5.24 5.44
N LEU A 97 -8.69 4.19 6.09
CA LEU A 97 -8.93 2.80 5.71
C LEU A 97 -10.40 2.40 5.91
N SER A 98 -11.06 2.87 6.96
CA SER A 98 -12.50 2.64 7.19
C SER A 98 -13.34 3.26 6.07
N GLN A 99 -13.05 4.51 5.70
CA GLN A 99 -13.75 5.21 4.60
C GLN A 99 -13.52 4.52 3.24
N LEU A 100 -12.31 4.02 3.01
CA LEU A 100 -12.01 3.24 1.81
C LEU A 100 -12.80 1.93 1.79
N THR A 101 -12.84 1.20 2.92
CA THR A 101 -13.61 -0.05 3.05
C THR A 101 -15.11 0.18 2.80
N GLU A 102 -15.67 1.26 3.37
CA GLU A 102 -17.05 1.67 3.15
C GLU A 102 -17.31 2.03 1.67
N HIS A 103 -16.38 2.78 1.06
CA HIS A 103 -16.45 3.09 -0.37
C HIS A 103 -16.48 1.81 -1.20
N GLY A 104 -15.58 0.86 -0.93
CA GLY A 104 -15.52 -0.41 -1.65
C GLY A 104 -16.83 -1.18 -1.59
N ARG A 105 -17.42 -1.31 -0.40
CA ARG A 105 -18.74 -1.95 -0.23
C ARG A 105 -19.83 -1.21 -1.01
N ARG A 106 -19.84 0.11 -0.99
CA ARG A 106 -20.84 0.94 -1.69
C ARG A 106 -20.78 0.77 -3.21
N VAL A 107 -19.58 0.62 -3.79
CA VAL A 107 -19.42 0.39 -5.24
C VAL A 107 -19.51 -1.07 -5.63
N GLY A 108 -19.76 -1.98 -4.67
CA GLY A 108 -19.88 -3.41 -4.91
C GLY A 108 -18.56 -4.12 -5.18
N ALA A 109 -17.42 -3.52 -4.82
CA ALA A 109 -16.12 -4.18 -4.92
C ALA A 109 -16.05 -5.34 -3.92
N ARG A 110 -15.55 -6.49 -4.38
CA ARG A 110 -15.30 -7.63 -3.53
C ARG A 110 -13.97 -7.50 -2.77
N TRP A 111 -12.96 -6.92 -3.42
CA TRP A 111 -11.62 -6.91 -2.87
C TRP A 111 -11.08 -5.49 -2.66
N LEU A 112 -10.40 -5.29 -1.54
CA LEU A 112 -9.47 -4.20 -1.34
C LEU A 112 -8.06 -4.78 -1.39
N VAL A 113 -7.22 -4.25 -2.27
CA VAL A 113 -5.88 -4.76 -2.56
C VAL A 113 -4.86 -3.70 -2.24
N GLY A 114 -3.79 -4.06 -1.55
CA GLY A 114 -2.71 -3.14 -1.24
C GLY A 114 -1.32 -3.74 -1.45
N ASP A 115 -0.34 -2.86 -1.58
CA ASP A 115 1.08 -3.18 -1.72
C ASP A 115 1.84 -2.77 -0.44
N GLY A 116 1.93 -3.67 0.52
CA GLY A 116 2.59 -3.43 1.80
C GLY A 116 4.10 -3.29 1.65
N ARG A 117 4.65 -2.14 2.09
CA ARG A 117 6.10 -1.97 2.27
C ARG A 117 6.62 -2.91 3.35
N CYS A 118 7.91 -3.23 3.25
CA CYS A 118 8.63 -4.13 4.17
C CYS A 118 9.84 -3.44 4.82
N PRO A 119 9.68 -2.30 5.50
CA PRO A 119 10.84 -1.51 5.98
C PRO A 119 11.74 -2.26 6.97
N SER A 120 11.27 -3.32 7.62
CA SER A 120 12.11 -4.19 8.45
C SER A 120 13.10 -5.04 7.66
N TYR A 121 13.04 -5.07 6.33
CA TYR A 121 13.95 -5.85 5.49
C TYR A 121 15.37 -5.29 5.52
N ALA A 122 15.56 -4.01 5.22
CA ALA A 122 16.87 -3.34 5.21
C ALA A 122 16.98 -2.18 6.23
N GLY A 123 15.87 -1.80 6.84
CA GLY A 123 15.80 -0.65 7.74
C GLY A 123 15.54 0.67 7.01
N ALA A 124 15.05 1.65 7.75
CA ALA A 124 14.84 2.98 7.20
C ALA A 124 16.20 3.64 6.93
N GLN A 125 16.32 4.29 5.78
CA GLN A 125 17.42 5.24 5.53
C GLN A 125 17.13 6.55 6.27
N ASP A 126 18.16 7.34 6.51
CA ASP A 126 18.10 8.58 7.31
C ASP A 126 17.06 9.60 6.78
N ASP A 127 16.75 9.55 5.50
CA ASP A 127 15.77 10.44 4.83
C ASP A 127 14.30 10.00 4.98
N PHE A 128 14.04 8.82 5.56
CA PHE A 128 12.69 8.37 5.82
C PHE A 128 12.26 8.65 7.26
N PRO A 129 11.08 9.25 7.46
CA PRO A 129 10.59 9.62 8.80
C PRO A 129 10.30 8.41 9.70
N ASP A 130 10.27 7.20 9.16
CA ASP A 130 10.03 5.97 9.91
C ASP A 130 11.36 5.27 10.22
N LYS A 131 11.89 5.50 11.43
CA LYS A 131 13.11 4.83 11.92
C LYS A 131 12.85 3.35 12.24
N VAL A 132 12.47 2.57 11.24
CA VAL A 132 12.33 1.12 11.40
C VAL A 132 13.70 0.48 11.32
N ARG A 133 14.07 -0.28 12.36
CA ARG A 133 15.34 -1.03 12.37
C ARG A 133 15.24 -2.28 11.52
N PRO A 134 16.32 -2.69 10.84
CA PRO A 134 16.37 -3.98 10.15
C PRO A 134 16.05 -5.12 11.14
N ASN A 135 15.27 -6.09 10.68
CA ASN A 135 14.98 -7.30 11.44
C ASN A 135 15.55 -8.52 10.70
N PRO A 136 16.69 -9.11 11.16
CA PRO A 136 17.32 -10.22 10.46
C PRO A 136 16.42 -11.45 10.29
N ALA A 137 15.52 -11.71 11.25
CA ALA A 137 14.58 -12.83 11.14
C ALA A 137 13.51 -12.56 10.07
N PHE A 138 13.00 -11.34 9.98
CA PHE A 138 12.07 -10.92 8.94
C PHE A 138 12.75 -10.97 7.56
N ARG A 139 13.98 -10.47 7.44
CA ARG A 139 14.76 -10.53 6.20
C ARG A 139 14.89 -11.96 5.70
N ARG A 140 15.32 -12.90 6.55
CA ARG A 140 15.39 -14.34 6.18
C ARG A 140 14.06 -14.89 5.72
N THR A 141 12.94 -14.44 6.32
CA THR A 141 11.58 -14.84 5.89
C THR A 141 11.29 -14.38 4.46
N ILE A 142 11.58 -13.11 4.13
CA ILE A 142 11.37 -12.55 2.78
C ILE A 142 12.30 -13.24 1.77
N ASP A 143 13.59 -13.40 2.09
CA ASP A 143 14.58 -14.06 1.20
C ASP A 143 14.18 -15.52 0.92
N HIS A 144 13.63 -16.23 1.92
CA HIS A 144 13.12 -17.59 1.74
C HIS A 144 11.89 -17.60 0.83
N TRP A 145 10.92 -16.72 1.09
CA TRP A 145 9.71 -16.59 0.26
C TRP A 145 10.06 -16.27 -1.20
N HIS A 146 10.97 -15.31 -1.40
CA HIS A 146 11.44 -14.95 -2.73
C HIS A 146 12.04 -16.14 -3.50
N ARG A 147 12.86 -16.96 -2.84
CA ARG A 147 13.52 -18.12 -3.48
C ARG A 147 12.58 -19.29 -3.75
N THR A 148 11.61 -19.51 -2.87
CA THR A 148 10.81 -20.76 -2.90
C THR A 148 9.39 -20.55 -3.43
N GLY A 149 8.90 -19.31 -3.45
CA GLY A 149 7.50 -19.00 -3.73
C GLY A 149 6.52 -19.43 -2.62
N VAL A 150 7.01 -20.05 -1.53
CA VAL A 150 6.18 -20.53 -0.43
C VAL A 150 5.81 -19.39 0.50
N THR A 151 4.52 -19.10 0.60
CA THR A 151 4.01 -18.03 1.47
C THR A 151 4.31 -18.34 2.94
N PRO A 152 4.99 -17.43 3.65
CA PRO A 152 5.30 -17.64 5.07
C PRO A 152 4.07 -17.57 5.97
N ALA A 153 4.20 -18.09 7.19
CA ALA A 153 3.20 -17.91 8.23
C ALA A 153 2.99 -16.41 8.54
N VAL A 154 1.76 -16.04 8.88
CA VAL A 154 1.36 -14.64 9.15
C VAL A 154 2.21 -14.02 10.28
N GLU A 155 2.54 -14.82 11.30
CA GLU A 155 3.36 -14.39 12.44
C GLU A 155 4.78 -13.99 12.03
N ALA A 156 5.32 -14.63 11.00
CA ALA A 156 6.64 -14.28 10.46
C ALA A 156 6.60 -12.96 9.68
N LEU A 157 5.54 -12.72 8.91
CA LEU A 157 5.32 -11.48 8.15
C LEU A 157 4.99 -10.30 9.08
N THR A 158 4.20 -10.52 10.11
CA THR A 158 3.81 -9.48 11.07
C THR A 158 4.91 -9.09 12.08
N ARG A 159 6.13 -9.62 11.93
CA ARG A 159 7.35 -9.04 12.54
C ARG A 159 7.66 -7.66 11.98
N ASP A 160 7.27 -7.37 10.74
CA ASP A 160 7.29 -6.02 10.21
C ASP A 160 6.12 -5.20 10.80
N PRO A 161 6.38 -3.99 11.35
CA PRO A 161 5.36 -3.18 12.01
C PRO A 161 4.27 -2.72 11.05
N LEU A 162 4.59 -2.47 9.77
CA LEU A 162 3.62 -1.99 8.79
C LEU A 162 2.70 -3.12 8.32
N LEU A 163 3.26 -4.31 8.04
CA LEU A 163 2.46 -5.49 7.71
C LEU A 163 1.57 -5.91 8.89
N ARG A 164 2.09 -5.81 10.13
CA ARG A 164 1.31 -6.02 11.34
C ARG A 164 0.16 -5.03 11.47
N PHE A 165 0.40 -3.74 11.15
CA PHE A 165 -0.65 -2.72 11.15
C PHE A 165 -1.78 -3.10 10.19
N TYR A 166 -1.47 -3.42 8.92
CA TYR A 166 -2.49 -3.83 7.95
C TYR A 166 -3.24 -5.08 8.39
N ARG A 167 -2.53 -6.09 8.87
CA ARG A 167 -3.18 -7.31 9.37
C ARG A 167 -4.14 -7.06 10.52
N ARG A 168 -3.77 -6.19 11.46
CA ARG A 168 -4.61 -5.85 12.64
C ARG A 168 -5.79 -4.96 12.30
N VAL A 169 -5.64 -4.02 11.38
CA VAL A 169 -6.66 -3.03 11.05
C VAL A 169 -7.64 -3.56 10.00
N LEU A 170 -7.15 -4.28 9.02
CA LEU A 170 -7.93 -4.73 7.86
C LEU A 170 -8.24 -6.23 7.88
N GLN A 171 -7.60 -7.01 8.75
CA GLN A 171 -7.68 -8.48 8.76
C GLN A 171 -7.30 -9.10 7.40
N CYS A 172 -6.44 -8.41 6.64
CA CYS A 172 -6.05 -8.79 5.29
C CYS A 172 -5.37 -10.15 5.23
N GLU A 173 -5.47 -10.84 4.11
CA GLU A 173 -4.60 -11.97 3.79
C GLU A 173 -3.39 -11.49 2.98
N PHE A 174 -2.23 -12.13 3.16
CA PHE A 174 -1.03 -11.88 2.37
C PHE A 174 -1.01 -12.85 1.19
N LEU A 175 -1.08 -12.33 -0.04
CA LEU A 175 -1.25 -13.11 -1.26
C LEU A 175 0.08 -13.60 -1.83
N HIS A 176 0.97 -12.66 -2.14
CA HIS A 176 2.27 -12.97 -2.72
C HIS A 176 3.30 -11.87 -2.46
N LEU A 177 4.57 -12.23 -2.68
CA LEU A 177 5.68 -11.29 -2.69
C LEU A 177 5.91 -10.80 -4.12
N ALA A 178 5.99 -9.48 -4.28
CA ALA A 178 6.36 -8.83 -5.52
C ALA A 178 7.81 -8.31 -5.41
N PRO A 179 8.79 -9.02 -6.00
CA PRO A 179 10.18 -8.58 -6.03
C PRO A 179 10.33 -7.44 -7.04
N ASP A 180 11.31 -6.55 -6.80
CA ASP A 180 11.63 -5.40 -7.67
C ASP A 180 10.41 -4.52 -8.03
N PHE A 181 9.37 -4.59 -7.19
CA PHE A 181 8.13 -3.87 -7.43
C PHE A 181 8.31 -2.36 -7.37
N LEU A 182 9.11 -1.88 -6.43
CA LEU A 182 9.56 -0.49 -6.32
C LEU A 182 11.04 -0.46 -5.92
N PRO A 183 11.99 -0.59 -6.88
CA PRO A 183 13.42 -0.66 -6.60
C PRO A 183 13.98 0.53 -5.82
N GLN A 184 13.37 1.71 -5.95
CA GLN A 184 13.75 2.92 -5.24
C GLN A 184 13.44 2.86 -3.73
N ASP A 185 12.57 1.93 -3.27
CA ASP A 185 12.33 1.70 -1.85
C ASP A 185 13.39 0.76 -1.27
N ILE A 186 14.58 1.33 -1.01
CA ILE A 186 15.74 0.60 -0.52
C ILE A 186 15.46 -0.02 0.86
N SER A 187 14.66 0.64 1.70
CA SER A 187 14.30 0.13 3.03
C SER A 187 13.57 -1.22 2.97
N SER A 188 12.80 -1.44 1.92
CA SER A 188 12.10 -2.69 1.64
C SER A 188 12.88 -3.61 0.69
N GLY A 189 14.09 -3.25 0.25
CA GLY A 189 14.84 -3.99 -0.77
C GLY A 189 14.10 -4.10 -2.10
N GLY A 190 13.26 -3.14 -2.44
CA GLY A 190 12.40 -3.17 -3.63
C GLY A 190 11.16 -4.07 -3.50
N PHE A 191 11.07 -4.90 -2.45
CA PHE A 191 9.95 -5.82 -2.25
C PHE A 191 8.66 -5.12 -1.85
N ARG A 192 7.54 -5.73 -2.24
CA ARG A 192 6.20 -5.48 -1.69
C ARG A 192 5.53 -6.79 -1.32
N VAL A 193 4.81 -6.78 -0.21
CA VAL A 193 3.87 -7.85 0.14
C VAL A 193 2.50 -7.43 -0.36
N ILE A 194 2.01 -8.11 -1.38
CA ILE A 194 0.65 -7.88 -1.88
C ILE A 194 -0.33 -8.55 -0.92
N PHE A 195 -1.34 -7.79 -0.52
CA PHE A 195 -2.39 -8.28 0.36
C PHE A 195 -3.77 -7.93 -0.16
N ALA A 196 -4.77 -8.72 0.23
CA ALA A 196 -6.17 -8.45 -0.07
C ALA A 196 -7.03 -8.52 1.20
N VAL A 197 -8.16 -7.82 1.14
CA VAL A 197 -9.24 -7.85 2.13
C VAL A 197 -10.51 -8.22 1.40
N ASP A 198 -11.20 -9.29 1.81
CA ASP A 198 -12.54 -9.60 1.32
C ASP A 198 -13.53 -8.58 1.93
N LEU A 199 -14.20 -7.83 1.08
CA LEU A 199 -15.20 -6.84 1.46
C LEU A 199 -16.62 -7.40 1.48
N ALA A 200 -16.78 -8.66 1.12
CA ALA A 200 -18.08 -9.33 1.19
C ALA A 200 -18.63 -9.25 2.63
N PRO A 201 -19.96 -9.12 2.78
CA PRO A 201 -20.63 -9.03 4.08
C PRO A 201 -20.48 -10.31 4.90
#